data_3c7e5e2f404786a0b66bd8c71d95123c
#
_entry.id   3c7e5e2f404786a0b66bd8c71d95123c
#
_cell.length_a   1.000
_cell.length_b   1.000
_cell.length_c   1.000
_cell.angle_alpha   90.00
_cell.angle_beta   90.00
_cell.angle_gamma   90.00
#
_symmetry.space_group_name_H-M   'P 1'
#
loop_
_entity.id
_entity.type
_entity.pdbx_description
1 polymer ?
#
loop_
_entity_poly.entity_id
_entity_poly.type
_entity_poly.pdbx_seq_one_letter_code
_entity_poly.pdbx_strand_id
1 'polypeptide(L)'
;MADATFDAIKIGIASPEMIRSWSFGEVKKPETINYRTLKPERDGLYCEKIFGPTKDWECHCGKYKKIKYKGKVCDRCGVEVTKAKVRRERMGHIELAAPCSHIWYFKGIPSRMGLILDISPKILEKVLYFAAYIVTDPGDRSEEHTSELQSHC
;
A
#
# COMPACT_ATOMS: atom_id res chain seq x y z
N MET A 1 5.64 4.57 29.43
CA MET A 1 6.01 3.83 28.21
C MET A 1 7.27 3.08 28.57
N ALA A 2 7.29 1.75 28.42
CA ALA A 2 8.52 1.03 28.59
C ALA A 2 9.44 1.42 27.43
N ASP A 3 10.61 1.96 27.73
CA ASP A 3 11.64 2.19 26.73
C ASP A 3 12.07 0.82 26.21
N ALA A 4 11.76 0.55 24.95
CA ALA A 4 12.20 -0.67 24.30
C ALA A 4 13.70 -0.55 24.06
N THR A 5 14.50 -1.18 24.91
CA THR A 5 15.94 -1.32 24.69
C THR A 5 16.16 -2.35 23.59
N PHE A 6 16.92 -1.99 22.56
CA PHE A 6 17.31 -2.89 21.47
C PHE A 6 18.81 -2.71 21.16
N ASP A 7 19.44 -3.81 20.77
CA ASP A 7 20.89 -3.82 20.47
C ASP A 7 21.16 -3.54 18.99
N ALA A 8 20.20 -3.80 18.11
CA ALA A 8 20.36 -3.61 16.66
C ALA A 8 19.04 -3.29 15.97
N ILE A 9 19.15 -2.59 14.84
CA ILE A 9 18.04 -2.32 13.91
C ILE A 9 18.35 -3.01 12.60
N LYS A 10 17.41 -3.85 12.11
CA LYS A 10 17.48 -4.48 10.80
C LYS A 10 16.51 -3.78 9.84
N ILE A 11 17.04 -3.25 8.74
CA ILE A 11 16.25 -2.67 7.67
C ILE A 11 16.15 -3.69 6.54
N GLY A 12 14.94 -3.94 6.05
CA GLY A 12 14.67 -4.89 4.99
C GLY A 12 13.44 -4.49 4.19
N ILE A 13 13.17 -5.24 3.10
CA ILE A 13 12.00 -5.05 2.25
C ILE A 13 10.92 -6.00 2.73
N ALA A 14 9.70 -5.46 2.91
CA ALA A 14 8.52 -6.26 3.23
C ALA A 14 7.92 -6.89 1.96
N SER A 15 7.57 -8.18 2.03
CA SER A 15 6.80 -8.82 0.97
C SER A 15 5.33 -8.35 0.98
N PRO A 16 4.60 -8.50 -0.13
CA PRO A 16 3.16 -8.20 -0.17
C PRO A 16 2.36 -8.96 0.91
N GLU A 17 2.70 -10.22 1.15
CA GLU A 17 2.06 -11.06 2.18
C GLU A 17 2.31 -10.50 3.58
N MET A 18 3.51 -10.04 3.84
CA MET A 18 3.88 -9.41 5.11
C MET A 18 3.10 -8.11 5.31
N ILE A 19 2.96 -7.28 4.28
CA ILE A 19 2.17 -6.05 4.33
C ILE A 19 0.69 -6.35 4.61
N ARG A 20 0.12 -7.37 3.94
CA ARG A 20 -1.25 -7.81 4.19
C ARG A 20 -1.44 -8.32 5.62
N SER A 21 -0.45 -9.01 6.19
CA SER A 21 -0.51 -9.49 7.57
C SER A 21 -0.55 -8.37 8.61
N TRP A 22 0.07 -7.23 8.33
CA TRP A 22 0.04 -6.05 9.19
C TRP A 22 -1.23 -5.22 9.02
N SER A 23 -1.94 -5.38 7.90
CA SER A 23 -3.06 -4.54 7.52
C SER A 23 -4.35 -4.92 8.26
N PHE A 24 -5.10 -3.91 8.66
CA PHE A 24 -6.45 -4.06 9.21
C PHE A 24 -7.56 -4.04 8.15
N GLY A 25 -7.20 -3.83 6.89
CA GLY A 25 -8.13 -3.87 5.78
C GLY A 25 -7.63 -3.14 4.54
N GLU A 26 -8.30 -3.37 3.43
CA GLU A 26 -8.00 -2.78 2.13
C GLU A 26 -8.71 -1.44 1.97
N VAL A 27 -7.96 -0.42 1.54
CA VAL A 27 -8.50 0.88 1.13
C VAL A 27 -8.87 0.80 -0.35
N LYS A 28 -10.17 0.88 -0.65
CA LYS A 28 -10.71 0.69 -2.01
C LYS A 28 -11.06 1.99 -2.72
N LYS A 29 -11.20 3.09 -1.98
CA LYS A 29 -11.66 4.38 -2.47
C LYS A 29 -10.66 5.48 -2.12
N PRO A 30 -10.49 6.48 -3.01
CA PRO A 30 -9.60 7.61 -2.75
C PRO A 30 -10.21 8.66 -1.83
N GLU A 31 -11.50 8.55 -1.50
CA GLU A 31 -12.18 9.53 -0.65
C GLU A 31 -11.60 9.53 0.77
N THR A 32 -11.57 10.71 1.36
CA THR A 32 -11.07 10.91 2.72
C THR A 32 -12.21 11.11 3.70
N ILE A 33 -12.88 12.24 3.62
CA ILE A 33 -14.02 12.62 4.47
C ILE A 33 -15.20 13.07 3.61
N ASN A 34 -16.39 12.86 4.14
CA ASN A 34 -17.59 13.46 3.57
C ASN A 34 -17.64 14.95 3.91
N TYR A 35 -17.65 15.83 2.89
CA TYR A 35 -17.64 17.29 3.08
C TYR A 35 -18.87 17.83 3.82
N ARG A 36 -20.00 17.11 3.78
CA ARG A 36 -21.26 17.50 4.42
C ARG A 36 -21.31 17.08 5.88
N THR A 37 -20.87 15.86 6.19
CA THR A 37 -20.96 15.29 7.54
C THR A 37 -19.65 15.40 8.31
N LEU A 38 -18.55 15.75 7.64
CA LEU A 38 -17.16 15.79 8.16
C LEU A 38 -16.69 14.46 8.77
N LYS A 39 -17.36 13.36 8.44
CA LYS A 39 -16.99 12.00 8.88
C LYS A 39 -16.18 11.28 7.80
N PRO A 40 -15.23 10.41 8.21
CA PRO A 40 -14.48 9.58 7.26
C PRO A 40 -15.41 8.73 6.40
N GLU A 41 -15.12 8.68 5.11
CA GLU A 41 -15.84 7.81 4.18
C GLU A 41 -15.47 6.34 4.39
N ARG A 42 -16.43 5.46 4.19
CA ARG A 42 -16.23 4.03 4.29
C ARG A 42 -15.34 3.52 3.16
N ASP A 43 -14.40 2.64 3.49
CA ASP A 43 -13.40 2.06 2.59
C ASP A 43 -12.45 3.09 1.95
N GLY A 44 -12.46 4.33 2.44
CA GLY A 44 -11.58 5.40 2.03
C GLY A 44 -10.28 5.46 2.84
N LEU A 45 -9.47 6.46 2.54
CA LEU A 45 -8.14 6.65 3.16
C LEU A 45 -8.20 6.92 4.68
N TYR A 46 -9.34 7.35 5.22
CA TYR A 46 -9.55 7.60 6.65
C TYR A 46 -10.61 6.70 7.27
N CYS A 47 -10.94 5.59 6.63
CA CYS A 47 -12.00 4.68 7.07
C CYS A 47 -11.85 4.27 8.53
N GLU A 48 -12.90 4.49 9.33
CA GLU A 48 -12.91 4.13 10.75
C GLU A 48 -12.95 2.62 10.98
N LYS A 49 -13.48 1.85 10.03
CA LYS A 49 -13.48 0.39 10.10
C LYS A 49 -12.07 -0.19 10.01
N ILE A 50 -11.21 0.39 9.16
CA ILE A 50 -9.83 -0.06 8.94
C ILE A 50 -8.92 0.48 10.05
N PHE A 51 -8.93 1.79 10.26
CA PHE A 51 -7.97 2.48 11.11
C PHE A 51 -8.44 2.70 12.55
N GLY A 52 -9.71 2.53 12.81
CA GLY A 52 -10.29 2.78 14.12
C GLY A 52 -11.10 4.08 14.22
N PRO A 53 -11.78 4.30 15.35
CA PRO A 53 -12.69 5.42 15.55
C PRO A 53 -11.94 6.75 15.59
N THR A 54 -12.61 7.83 15.19
CA THR A 54 -12.08 9.21 15.28
C THR A 54 -12.23 9.80 16.68
N LYS A 55 -13.20 9.31 17.44
CA LYS A 55 -13.44 9.70 18.85
C LYS A 55 -13.28 8.50 19.77
N ASP A 56 -12.74 8.75 20.96
CA ASP A 56 -12.56 7.70 21.97
C ASP A 56 -13.89 7.04 22.32
N TRP A 57 -13.91 5.72 22.28
CA TRP A 57 -15.03 4.87 22.72
C TRP A 57 -16.34 5.12 21.97
N GLU A 58 -16.27 5.63 20.74
CA GLU A 58 -17.43 5.88 19.90
C GLU A 58 -17.29 5.20 18.54
N CYS A 59 -18.30 4.43 18.11
CA CYS A 59 -18.34 3.88 16.76
C CYS A 59 -18.85 4.92 15.75
N HIS A 60 -18.60 4.70 14.46
CA HIS A 60 -18.97 5.63 13.39
C HIS A 60 -20.46 6.00 13.37
N CYS A 61 -21.35 5.02 13.53
CA CYS A 61 -22.81 5.25 13.51
C CYS A 61 -23.37 5.81 14.82
N GLY A 62 -22.56 5.88 15.89
CA GLY A 62 -22.98 6.39 17.20
C GLY A 62 -23.82 5.43 18.06
N LYS A 63 -24.00 4.17 17.63
CA LYS A 63 -24.74 3.15 18.43
C LYS A 63 -24.05 2.86 19.77
N TYR A 64 -22.73 2.79 19.76
CA TYR A 64 -21.90 2.56 20.95
C TYR A 64 -21.03 3.79 21.20
N LYS A 65 -21.19 4.43 22.39
CA LYS A 65 -20.53 5.69 22.76
C LYS A 65 -19.85 5.68 24.14
N LYS A 66 -19.77 4.52 24.78
CA LYS A 66 -19.26 4.45 26.17
C LYS A 66 -18.17 3.42 26.29
N ILE A 67 -17.26 3.65 27.25
CA ILE A 67 -16.13 2.78 27.57
C ILE A 67 -16.56 1.34 27.95
N LYS A 68 -17.79 1.16 28.47
CA LYS A 68 -18.33 -0.19 28.77
C LYS A 68 -18.39 -1.12 27.56
N TYR A 69 -18.34 -0.57 26.35
CA TYR A 69 -18.34 -1.33 25.10
C TYR A 69 -16.95 -1.52 24.52
N LYS A 70 -15.88 -1.28 25.29
CA LYS A 70 -14.49 -1.45 24.87
C LYS A 70 -14.26 -2.79 24.16
N GLY A 71 -13.61 -2.75 23.00
CA GLY A 71 -13.26 -3.93 22.21
C GLY A 71 -14.44 -4.53 21.41
N LYS A 72 -15.65 -4.00 21.56
CA LYS A 72 -16.80 -4.47 20.78
C LYS A 72 -16.75 -3.91 19.36
N VAL A 73 -16.91 -4.79 18.37
CA VAL A 73 -17.10 -4.38 16.98
C VAL A 73 -18.58 -4.08 16.76
N CYS A 74 -18.88 -2.91 16.23
CA CYS A 74 -20.26 -2.51 15.97
C CYS A 74 -20.86 -3.36 14.83
N ASP A 75 -21.98 -4.00 15.10
CA ASP A 75 -22.74 -4.81 14.14
C ASP A 75 -23.29 -3.99 12.95
N ARG A 76 -23.52 -2.67 13.15
CA ARG A 76 -24.06 -1.79 12.12
C ARG A 76 -22.99 -1.18 11.21
N CYS A 77 -21.90 -0.65 11.77
CA CYS A 77 -20.88 0.07 11.00
C CYS A 77 -19.54 -0.66 10.92
N GLY A 78 -19.35 -1.75 11.69
CA GLY A 78 -18.12 -2.55 11.68
C GLY A 78 -16.92 -1.88 12.38
N VAL A 79 -17.10 -0.75 13.03
CA VAL A 79 -16.04 -0.03 13.74
C VAL A 79 -15.88 -0.60 15.14
N GLU A 80 -14.64 -0.89 15.52
CA GLU A 80 -14.29 -1.32 16.88
C GLU A 80 -14.33 -0.14 17.85
N VAL A 81 -14.94 -0.34 19.01
CA VAL A 81 -15.01 0.67 20.08
C VAL A 81 -13.70 0.65 20.87
N THR A 82 -12.81 1.57 20.54
CA THR A 82 -11.49 1.71 21.16
C THR A 82 -11.08 3.18 21.23
N LYS A 83 -9.87 3.45 21.72
CA LYS A 83 -9.33 4.82 21.73
C LYS A 83 -8.96 5.27 20.33
N ALA A 84 -9.16 6.54 20.03
CA ALA A 84 -8.78 7.16 18.74
C ALA A 84 -7.27 7.08 18.46
N LYS A 85 -6.43 6.92 19.49
CA LYS A 85 -4.97 6.76 19.35
C LYS A 85 -4.57 5.60 18.44
N VAL A 86 -5.38 4.53 18.37
CA VAL A 86 -5.08 3.37 17.50
C VAL A 86 -4.98 3.73 16.03
N ARG A 87 -5.57 4.84 15.60
CA ARG A 87 -5.45 5.36 14.22
C ARG A 87 -4.02 5.71 13.82
N ARG A 88 -3.15 5.97 14.78
CA ARG A 88 -1.71 6.23 14.57
C ARG A 88 -0.87 4.95 14.51
N GLU A 89 -1.45 3.83 14.90
CA GLU A 89 -0.74 2.54 15.03
C GLU A 89 -1.21 1.55 13.96
N ARG A 90 -2.47 1.59 13.55
CA ARG A 90 -3.05 0.66 12.57
C ARG A 90 -2.66 0.99 11.16
N MET A 91 -2.29 -0.05 10.42
CA MET A 91 -1.97 0.02 9.00
C MET A 91 -3.12 -0.54 8.16
N GLY A 92 -3.32 0.05 7.00
CA GLY A 92 -4.14 -0.49 5.92
C GLY A 92 -3.27 -0.75 4.70
N HIS A 93 -3.82 -1.36 3.67
CA HIS A 93 -3.13 -1.58 2.42
C HIS A 93 -3.99 -1.20 1.23
N ILE A 94 -3.35 -0.97 0.10
CA ILE A 94 -3.96 -0.71 -1.19
C ILE A 94 -3.48 -1.78 -2.14
N GLU A 95 -4.40 -2.53 -2.76
CA GLU A 95 -4.06 -3.46 -3.84
C GLU A 95 -3.82 -2.67 -5.12
N LEU A 96 -2.63 -2.82 -5.70
CA LEU A 96 -2.28 -2.17 -6.94
C LEU A 96 -2.86 -2.93 -8.13
N ALA A 97 -3.28 -2.20 -9.17
CA ALA A 97 -3.80 -2.80 -10.41
C ALA A 97 -2.72 -3.57 -11.19
N ALA A 98 -1.46 -3.17 -11.04
CA ALA A 98 -0.29 -3.81 -11.65
C ALA A 98 0.87 -3.85 -10.67
N PRO A 99 1.79 -4.85 -10.78
CA PRO A 99 3.01 -4.88 -9.98
C PRO A 99 3.82 -3.59 -10.16
N CYS A 100 4.42 -3.12 -9.07
CA CYS A 100 5.28 -1.95 -9.05
C CYS A 100 6.70 -2.35 -8.67
N SER A 101 7.69 -1.87 -9.41
CA SER A 101 9.10 -2.14 -9.13
C SER A 101 9.59 -1.34 -7.92
N HIS A 102 10.37 -1.98 -7.06
CA HIS A 102 10.96 -1.30 -5.91
C HIS A 102 12.13 -0.39 -6.35
N ILE A 103 12.11 0.84 -5.87
CA ILE A 103 13.07 1.89 -6.25
C ILE A 103 14.54 1.54 -5.94
N TRP A 104 14.80 0.75 -4.91
CA TRP A 104 16.18 0.34 -4.55
C TRP A 104 16.86 -0.49 -5.64
N TYR A 105 16.09 -1.26 -6.41
CA TYR A 105 16.63 -2.06 -7.51
C TYR A 105 16.77 -1.28 -8.81
N PHE A 106 15.97 -0.22 -8.97
CA PHE A 106 15.95 0.58 -10.18
C PHE A 106 16.87 1.81 -10.09
N LYS A 107 16.74 2.66 -9.07
CA LYS A 107 17.46 3.95 -8.97
C LYS A 107 18.83 3.88 -8.27
N GLY A 108 19.33 2.69 -7.96
CA GLY A 108 20.71 2.53 -7.50
C GLY A 108 21.73 2.92 -8.59
N ILE A 109 22.93 3.33 -8.20
CA ILE A 109 24.06 3.52 -9.11
C ILE A 109 25.13 2.49 -8.74
N PRO A 110 25.38 1.48 -9.59
CA PRO A 110 24.66 1.13 -10.83
C PRO A 110 23.27 0.53 -10.57
N SER A 111 22.34 0.67 -11.53
CA SER A 111 21.01 0.05 -11.46
C SER A 111 21.13 -1.48 -11.42
N ARG A 112 20.66 -2.11 -10.34
CA ARG A 112 20.71 -3.57 -10.20
C ARG A 112 19.86 -4.29 -11.25
N MET A 113 18.67 -3.76 -11.52
CA MET A 113 17.79 -4.30 -12.57
C MET A 113 18.42 -4.13 -13.95
N GLY A 114 18.99 -2.97 -14.25
CA GLY A 114 19.66 -2.72 -15.53
C GLY A 114 20.82 -3.67 -15.78
N LEU A 115 21.63 -3.96 -14.76
CA LEU A 115 22.75 -4.91 -14.86
C LEU A 115 22.30 -6.34 -15.10
N ILE A 116 21.26 -6.81 -14.39
CA ILE A 116 20.78 -8.19 -14.51
C ILE A 116 20.12 -8.43 -15.87
N LEU A 117 19.36 -7.43 -16.36
CA LEU A 117 18.63 -7.52 -17.61
C LEU A 117 19.44 -7.07 -18.83
N ASP A 118 20.66 -6.55 -18.63
CA ASP A 118 21.48 -5.92 -19.66
C ASP A 118 20.75 -4.82 -20.44
N ILE A 119 19.96 -4.03 -19.74
CA ILE A 119 19.13 -2.96 -20.30
C ILE A 119 19.59 -1.61 -19.73
N SER A 120 19.72 -0.61 -20.61
CA SER A 120 20.10 0.72 -20.17
C SER A 120 19.04 1.33 -19.23
N PRO A 121 19.46 2.10 -18.21
CA PRO A 121 18.51 2.71 -17.25
C PRO A 121 17.45 3.59 -17.91
N LYS A 122 17.76 4.28 -19.00
CA LYS A 122 16.80 5.11 -19.77
C LYS A 122 15.68 4.28 -20.40
N ILE A 123 16.03 3.13 -20.93
CA ILE A 123 15.10 2.19 -21.54
C ILE A 123 14.23 1.54 -20.47
N LEU A 124 14.86 1.07 -19.40
CA LEU A 124 14.17 0.48 -18.26
C LEU A 124 13.18 1.45 -17.61
N GLU A 125 13.54 2.72 -17.52
CA GLU A 125 12.64 3.76 -17.02
C GLU A 125 11.36 3.88 -17.86
N LYS A 126 11.49 3.89 -19.20
CA LYS A 126 10.32 3.94 -20.09
C LYS A 126 9.38 2.74 -19.89
N VAL A 127 9.95 1.54 -19.71
CA VAL A 127 9.18 0.32 -19.46
C VAL A 127 8.48 0.38 -18.11
N LEU A 128 9.18 0.75 -17.03
CA LEU A 128 8.64 0.81 -15.68
C LEU A 128 7.56 1.88 -15.49
N TYR A 129 7.61 2.96 -16.27
CA TYR A 129 6.61 4.02 -16.28
C TYR A 129 5.54 3.85 -17.37
N PHE A 130 5.44 2.65 -17.96
CA PHE A 130 4.42 2.31 -18.97
C PHE A 130 4.49 3.15 -20.26
N ALA A 131 5.63 3.73 -20.57
CA ALA A 131 5.87 4.51 -21.80
C ALA A 131 6.38 3.65 -22.97
N ALA A 132 6.79 2.40 -22.70
CA ALA A 132 7.25 1.44 -23.69
C ALA A 132 6.98 0.02 -23.26
N TYR A 133 6.98 -0.90 -24.21
CA TYR A 133 6.90 -2.34 -23.97
C TYR A 133 8.28 -2.98 -24.02
N ILE A 134 8.43 -4.11 -23.34
CA ILE A 134 9.61 -4.98 -23.45
C ILE A 134 9.18 -6.34 -23.99
N VAL A 135 9.95 -6.89 -24.89
CA VAL A 135 9.71 -8.25 -25.40
C VAL A 135 10.19 -9.24 -24.34
N THR A 136 9.28 -10.06 -23.83
CA THR A 136 9.59 -11.12 -22.85
C THR A 136 9.81 -12.48 -23.49
N ASP A 137 9.20 -12.70 -24.66
CA ASP A 137 9.35 -13.90 -25.48
C ASP A 137 9.37 -13.50 -26.97
N PRO A 138 10.54 -13.57 -27.64
CA PRO A 138 10.67 -13.18 -29.04
C PRO A 138 10.09 -14.21 -30.03
N GLY A 139 9.70 -15.41 -29.54
CA GLY A 139 9.22 -16.51 -30.40
C GLY A 139 10.31 -17.00 -31.35
N ASP A 140 9.90 -17.52 -32.52
CA ASP A 140 10.82 -18.13 -33.53
C ASP A 140 11.73 -17.12 -34.25
N ARG A 141 11.56 -15.81 -34.05
CA ARG A 141 12.36 -14.72 -34.66
C ARG A 141 13.43 -14.16 -33.74
N SER A 142 14.04 -14.97 -32.90
CA SER A 142 14.92 -14.54 -31.80
C SER A 142 16.21 -13.82 -32.22
N GLU A 143 16.65 -13.92 -33.46
CA GLU A 143 17.99 -13.41 -33.88
C GLU A 143 17.97 -11.94 -34.33
N GLU A 144 16.85 -11.37 -34.75
CA GLU A 144 16.80 -10.02 -35.34
C GLU A 144 16.36 -8.91 -34.40
N HIS A 145 15.78 -9.19 -33.20
CA HIS A 145 15.07 -8.19 -32.39
C HIS A 145 15.49 -8.04 -30.94
N THR A 146 16.68 -8.48 -30.56
CA THR A 146 17.17 -8.35 -29.17
C THR A 146 17.44 -6.89 -28.73
N SER A 147 17.32 -5.91 -29.60
CA SER A 147 17.66 -4.51 -29.30
C SER A 147 16.61 -3.46 -29.61
N GLU A 148 15.47 -3.80 -30.21
CA GLU A 148 14.46 -2.80 -30.54
C GLU A 148 13.32 -2.71 -29.54
N LEU A 149 13.37 -1.68 -28.71
CA LEU A 149 12.21 -1.16 -27.98
C LEU A 149 11.27 -0.51 -28.97
N GLN A 150 10.19 -1.20 -29.33
CA GLN A 150 9.12 -0.57 -30.10
C GLN A 150 8.38 0.41 -29.20
N SER A 151 8.65 1.70 -29.36
CA SER A 151 7.83 2.78 -28.86
C SER A 151 6.65 2.95 -29.82
N HIS A 152 5.48 2.51 -29.45
CA HIS A 152 4.26 2.93 -30.13
C HIS A 152 3.75 4.22 -29.46
N CYS A 153 3.72 5.30 -30.21
CA CYS A 153 2.99 6.53 -29.90
C CYS A 153 1.48 6.29 -29.92
#